data_f7937c9c46f63e86aec3fc3809504006
#
_entry.id   f7937c9c46f63e86aec3fc3809504006
#
_cell.length_a   1.000
_cell.length_b   1.000
_cell.length_c   1.000
_cell.angle_alpha   90.00
_cell.angle_beta   90.00
_cell.angle_gamma   90.00
#
_symmetry.space_group_name_H-M   'P 1'
#
loop_
_entity.id
_entity.type
_entity.pdbx_description
1 polymer ?
#
loop_
_entity_poly.entity_id
_entity_poly.type
_entity_poly.pdbx_seq_one_letter_code
_entity_poly.pdbx_strand_id
1 'polypeptide(L)'
;GILIAGGNQFADGNQPPASIEAGRALELVSEELPVTSTNTVTYIFTHEEKVWNDPDFKNWVFEAIDSIDDIPLEILSVSTAYDDEERPRHLAQHVSADNKRTAVFVQFGGSEHDVEMAMDEIKNSITSENLEILVTGSLVINKDFDRLLEQDQLRAEIIGLPISFVILLFVFGTFTAAVLPMAIVALMLPLAIGLSFFISGYFPMTQYSTSMISLIGIAVSIDYSLFMISRFREEIDSGASTEDAIATMMSTAGRAILYSGATVAVGLCSLFYFTQTHMPSMGMGAF
;
A
#
# COMPACT_ATOMS: atom_id res chain seq x y z
N GLY A 1 -9.26 12.88 4.90
CA GLY A 1 -9.71 12.51 6.26
C GLY A 1 -10.38 11.13 6.33
N ILE A 2 -11.05 10.67 5.27
CA ILE A 2 -11.72 9.34 5.24
C ILE A 2 -10.72 8.25 4.82
N LEU A 3 -9.74 8.56 3.99
CA LEU A 3 -8.70 7.63 3.53
C LEU A 3 -7.70 7.24 4.64
N ILE A 4 -7.47 8.12 5.61
CA ILE A 4 -6.48 7.91 6.68
C ILE A 4 -7.06 7.07 7.85
N ALA A 5 -8.39 7.09 8.05
CA ALA A 5 -9.02 6.37 9.18
C ALA A 5 -9.24 4.86 8.93
N GLY A 6 -9.04 4.38 7.72
CA GLY A 6 -9.36 3.01 7.33
C GLY A 6 -8.18 2.08 7.10
N GLY A 7 -6.96 2.58 7.10
CA GLY A 7 -5.76 1.78 6.82
C GLY A 7 -5.58 0.57 7.75
N ASN A 8 -6.13 0.63 8.93
CA ASN A 8 -5.97 -0.41 9.97
C ASN A 8 -6.89 -1.63 9.83
N GLN A 9 -7.76 -1.69 8.82
CA GLN A 9 -8.67 -2.83 8.62
C GLN A 9 -8.27 -3.74 7.46
N PHE A 10 -7.27 -3.34 6.68
CA PHE A 10 -6.77 -4.17 5.60
C PHE A 10 -5.67 -5.10 6.12
N ALA A 11 -5.77 -6.39 5.73
CA ALA A 11 -4.75 -7.35 6.07
C ALA A 11 -3.42 -7.00 5.38
N ASP A 12 -2.32 -7.19 6.09
CA ASP A 12 -0.99 -7.06 5.50
C ASP A 12 -0.82 -8.08 4.37
N GLY A 13 -0.59 -7.57 3.16
CA GLY A 13 -0.58 -8.37 1.95
C GLY A 13 0.58 -9.35 1.84
N ASN A 14 1.52 -9.36 2.78
CA ASN A 14 2.77 -10.12 2.66
C ASN A 14 2.81 -11.43 3.46
N GLN A 15 1.79 -11.74 4.27
CA GLN A 15 1.79 -12.99 5.02
C GLN A 15 1.27 -14.15 4.15
N PRO A 16 2.02 -15.27 4.05
CA PRO A 16 1.57 -16.43 3.33
C PRO A 16 0.35 -17.04 4.04
N PRO A 17 -0.70 -17.44 3.30
CA PRO A 17 -1.89 -18.02 3.91
C PRO A 17 -1.56 -19.34 4.61
N ALA A 18 -2.23 -19.63 5.73
CA ALA A 18 -2.07 -20.87 6.50
C ALA A 18 -2.36 -22.16 5.71
N SER A 19 -2.96 -22.04 4.52
CA SER A 19 -3.24 -23.17 3.62
C SER A 19 -2.01 -23.74 2.91
N ILE A 20 -0.89 -23.00 2.87
CA ILE A 20 0.40 -23.46 2.31
C ILE A 20 1.37 -23.83 3.43
N GLU A 21 2.36 -24.68 3.10
CA GLU A 21 3.35 -25.17 4.07
C GLU A 21 4.08 -24.04 4.80
N ALA A 22 4.51 -23.00 4.07
CA ALA A 22 5.18 -21.84 4.66
C ALA A 22 4.28 -21.07 5.64
N GLY A 23 2.99 -20.90 5.33
CA GLY A 23 2.03 -20.24 6.20
C GLY A 23 1.76 -21.05 7.48
N ARG A 24 1.60 -22.36 7.36
CA ARG A 24 1.45 -23.26 8.52
C ARG A 24 2.71 -23.30 9.39
N ALA A 25 3.88 -23.28 8.76
CA ALA A 25 5.14 -23.21 9.50
C ALA A 25 5.26 -21.88 10.26
N LEU A 26 4.85 -20.77 9.67
CA LEU A 26 4.85 -19.46 10.31
C LEU A 26 3.88 -19.41 11.50
N GLU A 27 2.67 -19.97 11.34
CA GLU A 27 1.68 -20.08 12.40
C GLU A 27 2.21 -20.91 13.59
N LEU A 28 2.77 -22.10 13.32
CA LEU A 28 3.38 -22.96 14.36
C LEU A 28 4.56 -22.26 15.06
N VAL A 29 5.36 -21.52 14.28
CA VAL A 29 6.47 -20.76 14.82
C VAL A 29 5.96 -19.65 15.74
N SER A 30 4.90 -18.94 15.36
CA SER A 30 4.31 -17.86 16.19
C SER A 30 3.61 -18.37 17.46
N GLU A 31 3.04 -19.59 17.42
CA GLU A 31 2.31 -20.17 18.56
C GLU A 31 3.22 -20.93 19.54
N GLU A 32 4.20 -21.67 19.02
CA GLU A 32 4.96 -22.63 19.84
C GLU A 32 6.39 -22.18 20.16
N LEU A 33 6.95 -21.22 19.39
CA LEU A 33 8.32 -20.78 19.59
C LEU A 33 8.37 -19.34 20.14
N PRO A 34 8.97 -19.14 21.33
CA PRO A 34 9.00 -17.81 21.97
C PRO A 34 9.90 -16.78 21.28
N VAL A 35 10.47 -17.08 20.13
CA VAL A 35 11.55 -16.30 19.46
C VAL A 35 11.14 -15.72 18.12
N THR A 36 9.89 -15.77 17.74
CA THR A 36 9.49 -15.33 16.41
C THR A 36 8.61 -14.10 16.44
N SER A 37 9.15 -13.01 16.87
CA SER A 37 8.66 -11.77 16.33
C SER A 37 9.30 -11.59 14.95
N THR A 38 8.48 -11.52 13.91
CA THR A 38 8.84 -11.04 12.56
C THR A 38 9.27 -9.56 12.61
N ASN A 39 9.19 -8.96 13.77
CA ASN A 39 9.37 -7.54 14.06
C ASN A 39 10.85 -7.16 14.22
N THR A 40 11.68 -7.57 13.26
CA THR A 40 13.10 -7.20 13.27
C THR A 40 13.33 -6.01 12.35
N VAL A 41 13.88 -4.96 12.91
CA VAL A 41 14.37 -3.77 12.19
C VAL A 41 15.90 -3.80 12.18
N THR A 42 16.47 -3.49 11.04
CA THR A 42 17.91 -3.49 10.83
C THR A 42 18.39 -2.07 10.61
N TYR A 43 19.32 -1.63 11.44
CA TYR A 43 19.99 -0.36 11.29
C TYR A 43 21.40 -0.60 10.72
N ILE A 44 21.72 0.09 9.64
CA ILE A 44 23.01 0.00 8.97
C ILE A 44 23.76 1.30 9.24
N PHE A 45 24.88 1.21 9.95
CA PHE A 45 25.74 2.32 10.28
C PHE A 45 26.92 2.38 9.31
N THR A 46 27.18 3.55 8.76
CA THR A 46 28.24 3.77 7.75
C THR A 46 29.07 5.00 8.10
N HIS A 47 30.38 4.91 7.85
CA HIS A 47 31.29 6.06 7.89
C HIS A 47 32.21 6.07 6.67
N GLU A 48 32.55 7.24 6.15
CA GLU A 48 33.35 7.35 4.92
C GLU A 48 34.78 6.82 5.09
N GLU A 49 35.43 7.11 6.23
CA GLU A 49 36.83 6.83 6.46
C GLU A 49 37.10 5.73 7.48
N LYS A 50 36.23 5.59 8.52
CA LYS A 50 36.42 4.64 9.60
C LYS A 50 35.81 3.28 9.29
N VAL A 51 36.41 2.26 9.87
CA VAL A 51 35.95 0.85 9.77
C VAL A 51 35.22 0.44 11.06
N TRP A 52 34.41 -0.61 10.97
CA TRP A 52 33.51 -1.04 12.05
C TRP A 52 34.22 -1.33 13.39
N ASN A 53 35.50 -1.74 13.39
CA ASN A 53 36.29 -2.04 14.58
C ASN A 53 37.12 -0.85 15.10
N ASP A 54 36.98 0.33 14.49
CA ASP A 54 37.57 1.56 15.03
C ASP A 54 36.88 1.92 16.36
N PRO A 55 37.64 2.24 17.43
CA PRO A 55 37.04 2.55 18.73
C PRO A 55 36.04 3.71 18.72
N ASP A 56 36.27 4.74 17.91
CA ASP A 56 35.34 5.85 17.80
C ASP A 56 34.07 5.43 17.09
N PHE A 57 34.18 4.68 16.00
CA PHE A 57 33.03 4.12 15.28
C PHE A 57 32.17 3.25 16.21
N LYS A 58 32.80 2.36 16.96
CA LYS A 58 32.12 1.51 17.94
C LYS A 58 31.37 2.33 18.99
N ASN A 59 32.00 3.38 19.54
CA ASN A 59 31.38 4.25 20.53
C ASN A 59 30.16 4.98 19.94
N TRP A 60 30.26 5.51 18.73
CA TRP A 60 29.15 6.20 18.05
C TRP A 60 27.97 5.27 17.76
N VAL A 61 28.23 4.00 17.43
CA VAL A 61 27.19 2.99 17.26
C VAL A 61 26.47 2.74 18.58
N PHE A 62 27.18 2.56 19.68
CA PHE A 62 26.55 2.34 21.01
C PHE A 62 25.79 3.58 21.47
N GLU A 63 26.33 4.78 21.33
CA GLU A 63 25.65 6.03 21.66
C GLU A 63 24.35 6.19 20.86
N ALA A 64 24.37 5.81 19.58
CA ALA A 64 23.18 5.83 18.74
C ALA A 64 22.14 4.79 19.18
N ILE A 65 22.56 3.58 19.57
CA ILE A 65 21.68 2.51 20.03
C ILE A 65 21.01 2.87 21.35
N ASP A 66 21.69 3.53 22.27
CA ASP A 66 21.12 3.92 23.56
C ASP A 66 19.86 4.80 23.42
N SER A 67 19.70 5.49 22.29
CA SER A 67 18.49 6.29 21.99
C SER A 67 17.25 5.44 21.64
N ILE A 68 17.38 4.15 21.45
CA ILE A 68 16.24 3.24 21.16
C ILE A 68 15.32 3.08 22.38
N ASP A 69 15.83 3.23 23.58
CA ASP A 69 15.07 3.02 24.83
C ASP A 69 13.90 4.01 25.00
N ASP A 70 13.87 5.10 24.23
CA ASP A 70 12.78 6.08 24.23
C ASP A 70 11.55 5.64 23.40
N ILE A 71 11.61 4.49 22.71
CA ILE A 71 10.48 3.99 21.89
C ILE A 71 9.46 3.32 22.81
N PRO A 72 8.12 3.54 22.60
CA PRO A 72 7.06 2.96 23.43
C PRO A 72 6.77 1.49 23.10
N LEU A 73 7.81 0.71 22.79
CA LEU A 73 7.73 -0.72 22.47
C LEU A 73 8.76 -1.49 23.30
N GLU A 74 8.43 -2.71 23.65
CA GLU A 74 9.37 -3.62 24.32
C GLU A 74 10.47 -4.04 23.34
N ILE A 75 11.72 -3.88 23.72
CA ILE A 75 12.88 -4.38 22.96
C ILE A 75 13.21 -5.78 23.47
N LEU A 76 13.04 -6.77 22.61
CA LEU A 76 13.29 -8.18 22.95
C LEU A 76 14.77 -8.54 22.85
N SER A 77 15.45 -8.03 21.82
CA SER A 77 16.87 -8.25 21.62
C SER A 77 17.49 -7.19 20.74
N VAL A 78 18.74 -6.89 20.99
CA VAL A 78 19.62 -6.08 20.12
C VAL A 78 20.82 -6.97 19.80
N SER A 79 21.13 -7.15 18.53
CA SER A 79 22.27 -7.92 18.07
C SER A 79 23.20 -7.05 17.24
N THR A 80 24.46 -7.00 17.64
CA THR A 80 25.51 -6.16 17.07
C THR A 80 26.72 -6.98 16.62
N ALA A 81 27.58 -6.41 15.77
CA ALA A 81 28.87 -7.01 15.43
C ALA A 81 29.78 -7.25 16.64
N TYR A 82 29.54 -6.51 17.72
CA TYR A 82 30.39 -6.46 18.92
C TYR A 82 30.02 -7.49 19.98
N ASP A 83 28.93 -8.25 19.80
CA ASP A 83 28.45 -9.25 20.77
C ASP A 83 29.34 -10.51 20.72
N ASP A 84 29.87 -10.86 19.56
CA ASP A 84 30.79 -12.00 19.37
C ASP A 84 31.76 -11.77 18.24
N GLU A 85 32.79 -10.97 18.52
CA GLU A 85 33.82 -10.56 17.55
C GLU A 85 34.71 -11.73 17.08
N GLU A 86 34.71 -12.86 17.80
CA GLU A 86 35.57 -14.03 17.50
C GLU A 86 34.89 -15.01 16.54
N ARG A 87 33.56 -14.92 16.33
CA ARG A 87 32.81 -15.84 15.45
C ARG A 87 32.71 -15.30 14.01
N PRO A 88 33.38 -15.93 13.04
CA PRO A 88 33.34 -15.46 11.64
C PRO A 88 31.94 -15.41 11.04
N ARG A 89 31.02 -16.32 11.45
CA ARG A 89 29.65 -16.35 10.96
C ARG A 89 28.82 -15.18 11.52
N HIS A 90 29.07 -14.80 12.75
CA HIS A 90 28.43 -13.66 13.38
C HIS A 90 28.86 -12.36 12.68
N LEU A 91 30.17 -12.15 12.51
CA LEU A 91 30.69 -10.99 11.78
C LEU A 91 30.20 -10.92 10.34
N ALA A 92 30.09 -12.05 9.64
CA ALA A 92 29.59 -12.09 8.26
C ALA A 92 28.12 -11.63 8.13
N GLN A 93 27.34 -11.65 9.22
CA GLN A 93 25.96 -11.16 9.22
C GLN A 93 25.88 -9.67 9.55
N HIS A 94 26.83 -9.15 10.30
CA HIS A 94 26.80 -7.78 10.83
C HIS A 94 27.75 -6.83 10.13
N VAL A 95 28.77 -7.30 9.44
CA VAL A 95 29.84 -6.47 8.87
C VAL A 95 29.89 -6.64 7.34
N SER A 96 29.94 -5.52 6.64
CA SER A 96 30.10 -5.50 5.18
C SER A 96 31.50 -5.99 4.75
N ALA A 97 31.59 -6.48 3.50
CA ALA A 97 32.85 -6.99 2.94
C ALA A 97 33.98 -5.94 2.89
N ASP A 98 33.64 -4.66 2.83
CA ASP A 98 34.58 -3.53 2.84
C ASP A 98 34.92 -3.04 4.24
N ASN A 99 34.36 -3.67 5.30
CA ASN A 99 34.53 -3.30 6.71
C ASN A 99 34.08 -1.86 7.07
N LYS A 100 33.38 -1.16 6.20
CA LYS A 100 32.94 0.23 6.42
C LYS A 100 31.54 0.36 6.98
N ARG A 101 30.77 -0.74 7.01
CA ARG A 101 29.40 -0.74 7.49
C ARG A 101 29.19 -1.82 8.52
N THR A 102 28.37 -1.52 9.50
CA THR A 102 27.87 -2.53 10.44
C THR A 102 26.37 -2.51 10.51
N ALA A 103 25.77 -3.69 10.62
CA ALA A 103 24.32 -3.87 10.80
C ALA A 103 24.03 -4.20 12.25
N VAL A 104 23.04 -3.53 12.80
CA VAL A 104 22.46 -3.81 14.12
C VAL A 104 21.04 -4.30 13.91
N PHE A 105 20.72 -5.46 14.44
CA PHE A 105 19.38 -6.03 14.38
C PHE A 105 18.67 -5.78 15.70
N VAL A 106 17.56 -5.06 15.64
CA VAL A 106 16.71 -4.79 16.81
C VAL A 106 15.39 -5.52 16.63
N GLN A 107 15.06 -6.34 17.60
CA GLN A 107 13.83 -7.11 17.63
C GLN A 107 12.85 -6.48 18.62
N PHE A 108 11.70 -6.04 18.12
CA PHE A 108 10.65 -5.43 18.92
C PHE A 108 9.59 -6.45 19.32
N GLY A 109 9.08 -6.33 20.54
CA GLY A 109 7.93 -7.06 21.03
C GLY A 109 6.61 -6.43 20.55
N GLY A 110 5.51 -7.16 20.80
CA GLY A 110 4.18 -6.72 20.39
C GLY A 110 3.71 -7.32 19.07
N SER A 111 2.53 -6.91 18.64
CA SER A 111 2.01 -7.32 17.34
C SER A 111 2.72 -6.56 16.19
N GLU A 112 2.70 -7.14 14.99
CA GLU A 112 3.22 -6.50 13.78
C GLU A 112 2.59 -5.11 13.57
N HIS A 113 1.30 -5.01 13.86
CA HIS A 113 0.55 -3.75 13.80
C HIS A 113 1.08 -2.68 14.78
N ASP A 114 1.43 -3.06 16.01
CA ASP A 114 1.96 -2.10 17.00
C ASP A 114 3.31 -1.52 16.52
N VAL A 115 4.17 -2.39 15.98
CA VAL A 115 5.47 -2.00 15.44
C VAL A 115 5.31 -1.15 14.17
N GLU A 116 4.34 -1.48 13.30
CA GLU A 116 4.02 -0.68 12.13
C GLU A 116 3.53 0.72 12.49
N MET A 117 2.69 0.85 13.53
CA MET A 117 2.22 2.14 14.02
C MET A 117 3.37 3.00 14.59
N ALA A 118 4.33 2.38 15.27
CA ALA A 118 5.49 3.05 15.82
C ALA A 118 6.65 3.23 14.81
N MET A 119 6.48 2.81 13.54
CA MET A 119 7.57 2.76 12.57
C MET A 119 8.24 4.11 12.32
N ASP A 120 7.48 5.21 12.32
CA ASP A 120 8.05 6.54 12.12
C ASP A 120 8.91 6.96 13.34
N GLU A 121 8.52 6.55 14.56
CA GLU A 121 9.31 6.74 15.77
C GLU A 121 10.56 5.87 15.74
N ILE A 122 10.40 4.59 15.37
CA ILE A 122 11.52 3.63 15.21
C ILE A 122 12.55 4.14 14.20
N LYS A 123 12.12 4.66 13.05
CA LYS A 123 13.04 5.18 12.01
C LYS A 123 13.77 6.43 12.45
N ASN A 124 13.17 7.24 13.30
CA ASN A 124 13.73 8.52 13.76
C ASN A 124 14.39 8.44 15.15
N SER A 125 14.27 7.33 15.87
CA SER A 125 14.81 7.16 17.22
C SER A 125 16.34 7.15 17.22
N ILE A 126 16.96 6.53 16.20
CA ILE A 126 18.41 6.44 16.11
C ILE A 126 18.93 7.54 15.21
N THR A 127 19.68 8.46 15.79
CA THR A 127 20.37 9.53 15.07
C THR A 127 21.82 9.61 15.50
N SER A 128 22.70 10.01 14.60
CA SER A 128 24.10 10.27 14.89
C SER A 128 24.61 11.42 14.05
N GLU A 129 25.43 12.28 14.63
CA GLU A 129 26.12 13.35 13.89
C GLU A 129 27.33 12.82 13.11
N ASN A 130 27.85 11.67 13.51
CA ASN A 130 29.10 11.11 12.99
C ASN A 130 28.89 9.93 12.02
N LEU A 131 27.71 9.31 12.04
CA LEU A 131 27.42 8.12 11.23
C LEU A 131 26.22 8.37 10.32
N GLU A 132 26.33 7.91 9.08
CA GLU A 132 25.17 7.75 8.21
C GLU A 132 24.42 6.49 8.65
N ILE A 133 23.10 6.63 8.88
CA ILE A 133 22.26 5.54 9.37
C ILE A 133 21.17 5.27 8.34
N LEU A 134 21.10 4.02 7.87
CA LEU A 134 20.03 3.54 7.02
C LEU A 134 19.22 2.49 7.79
N VAL A 135 17.91 2.57 7.69
CA VAL A 135 16.99 1.65 8.38
C VAL A 135 16.32 0.76 7.34
N THR A 136 16.31 -0.55 7.59
CA THR A 136 15.71 -1.55 6.70
C THR A 136 15.12 -2.71 7.51
N GLY A 137 14.52 -3.65 6.83
CA GLY A 137 13.81 -4.80 7.40
C GLY A 137 12.47 -4.99 6.69
N SER A 138 11.85 -6.15 6.82
CA SER A 138 10.60 -6.45 6.11
C SER A 138 9.50 -5.42 6.40
N LEU A 139 9.30 -5.07 7.66
CA LEU A 139 8.29 -4.08 8.07
C LEU A 139 8.60 -2.68 7.53
N VAL A 140 9.88 -2.27 7.57
CA VAL A 140 10.31 -0.96 7.05
C VAL A 140 10.06 -0.88 5.55
N ILE A 141 10.43 -1.93 4.81
CA ILE A 141 10.25 -2.02 3.36
C ILE A 141 8.77 -1.97 3.01
N ASN A 142 7.93 -2.75 3.71
CA ASN A 142 6.50 -2.76 3.49
C ASN A 142 5.90 -1.37 3.72
N LYS A 143 6.20 -0.74 4.85
CA LYS A 143 5.72 0.60 5.19
C LYS A 143 6.14 1.66 4.18
N ASP A 144 7.40 1.64 3.76
CA ASP A 144 7.91 2.57 2.76
C ASP A 144 7.28 2.32 1.38
N PHE A 145 7.06 1.06 1.01
CA PHE A 145 6.40 0.68 -0.23
C PHE A 145 4.94 1.18 -0.26
N ASP A 146 4.21 1.00 0.84
CA ASP A 146 2.84 1.48 1.00
C ASP A 146 2.74 2.99 0.87
N ARG A 147 3.65 3.70 1.54
CA ARG A 147 3.75 5.17 1.45
C ARG A 147 4.05 5.63 0.01
N LEU A 148 4.93 4.93 -0.69
CA LEU A 148 5.24 5.23 -2.09
C LEU A 148 4.03 4.97 -3.00
N LEU A 149 3.31 3.86 -2.79
CA LEU A 149 2.08 3.57 -3.54
C LEU A 149 1.02 4.65 -3.35
N GLU A 150 0.77 5.08 -2.10
CA GLU A 150 -0.17 6.17 -1.83
C GLU A 150 0.26 7.48 -2.50
N GLN A 151 1.53 7.83 -2.44
CA GLN A 151 2.05 9.04 -3.08
C GLN A 151 1.93 8.99 -4.60
N ASP A 152 2.27 7.85 -5.21
CA ASP A 152 2.19 7.68 -6.65
C ASP A 152 0.74 7.66 -7.13
N GLN A 153 -0.17 7.06 -6.36
CA GLN A 153 -1.60 7.10 -6.63
C GLN A 153 -2.13 8.54 -6.56
N LEU A 154 -1.82 9.29 -5.51
CA LEU A 154 -2.20 10.70 -5.40
C LEU A 154 -1.65 11.55 -6.56
N ARG A 155 -0.40 11.33 -6.96
CA ARG A 155 0.20 11.99 -8.13
C ARG A 155 -0.54 11.65 -9.41
N ALA A 156 -0.85 10.37 -9.62
CA ALA A 156 -1.62 9.92 -10.78
C ALA A 156 -3.00 10.58 -10.84
N GLU A 157 -3.70 10.69 -9.71
CA GLU A 157 -5.00 11.34 -9.61
C GLU A 157 -4.90 12.87 -9.85
N ILE A 158 -3.93 13.55 -9.21
CA ILE A 158 -3.72 15.00 -9.36
C ILE A 158 -3.36 15.38 -10.79
N ILE A 159 -2.64 14.55 -11.52
CA ILE A 159 -2.27 14.78 -12.91
C ILE A 159 -3.35 14.26 -13.86
N GLY A 160 -3.84 13.06 -13.63
CA GLY A 160 -4.77 12.36 -14.52
C GLY A 160 -6.15 13.00 -14.58
N LEU A 161 -6.72 13.42 -13.44
CA LEU A 161 -8.05 14.02 -13.43
C LEU A 161 -8.11 15.37 -14.20
N PRO A 162 -7.17 16.32 -14.01
CA PRO A 162 -7.17 17.55 -14.82
C PRO A 162 -6.97 17.28 -16.32
N ILE A 163 -6.08 16.35 -16.68
CA ILE A 163 -5.87 16.00 -18.09
C ILE A 163 -7.16 15.39 -18.67
N SER A 164 -7.78 14.46 -17.95
CA SER A 164 -9.06 13.86 -18.35
C SER A 164 -10.15 14.91 -18.49
N PHE A 165 -10.22 15.89 -17.59
CA PHE A 165 -11.16 16.99 -17.66
C PHE A 165 -10.94 17.86 -18.92
N VAL A 166 -9.69 18.19 -19.25
CA VAL A 166 -9.36 18.95 -20.46
C VAL A 166 -9.77 18.18 -21.72
N ILE A 167 -9.50 16.86 -21.76
CA ILE A 167 -9.91 16.00 -22.87
C ILE A 167 -11.45 15.98 -23.00
N LEU A 168 -12.17 15.80 -21.87
CA LEU A 168 -13.63 15.81 -21.85
C LEU A 168 -14.19 17.16 -22.30
N LEU A 169 -13.56 18.26 -21.90
CA LEU A 169 -13.96 19.60 -22.33
C LEU A 169 -13.79 19.76 -23.85
N PHE A 170 -12.70 19.25 -24.39
CA PHE A 170 -12.45 19.26 -25.83
C PHE A 170 -13.45 18.38 -26.60
N VAL A 171 -13.73 17.17 -26.10
CA VAL A 171 -14.67 16.23 -26.73
C VAL A 171 -16.10 16.74 -26.69
N PHE A 172 -16.54 17.25 -25.55
CA PHE A 172 -17.92 17.72 -25.39
C PHE A 172 -18.14 19.16 -25.83
N GLY A 173 -17.11 19.97 -25.88
CA GLY A 173 -17.21 21.40 -26.25
C GLY A 173 -18.00 22.26 -25.25
N THR A 174 -18.46 21.71 -24.13
CA THR A 174 -19.21 22.43 -23.11
C THR A 174 -18.72 22.07 -21.71
N PHE A 175 -18.58 23.07 -20.84
CA PHE A 175 -18.10 22.89 -19.48
C PHE A 175 -19.01 21.99 -18.65
N THR A 176 -20.33 22.18 -18.75
CA THR A 176 -21.31 21.38 -18.01
C THR A 176 -21.24 19.88 -18.33
N ALA A 177 -21.06 19.53 -19.59
CA ALA A 177 -20.92 18.13 -20.00
C ALA A 177 -19.59 17.52 -19.55
N ALA A 178 -18.51 18.31 -19.49
CA ALA A 178 -17.21 17.83 -18.99
C ALA A 178 -17.17 17.65 -17.46
N VAL A 179 -17.90 18.50 -16.71
CA VAL A 179 -17.99 18.41 -15.25
C VAL A 179 -18.76 17.17 -14.78
N LEU A 180 -19.76 16.73 -15.54
CA LEU A 180 -20.66 15.64 -15.12
C LEU A 180 -19.92 14.31 -14.87
N PRO A 181 -19.02 13.82 -15.73
CA PRO A 181 -18.17 12.64 -15.42
C PRO A 181 -17.33 12.83 -14.18
N MET A 182 -16.75 14.01 -13.97
CA MET A 182 -15.94 14.31 -12.78
C MET A 182 -16.78 14.27 -11.50
N ALA A 183 -18.01 14.78 -11.54
CA ALA A 183 -18.93 14.71 -10.43
C ALA A 183 -19.32 13.25 -10.10
N ILE A 184 -19.51 12.42 -11.12
CA ILE A 184 -19.77 10.99 -10.93
C ILE A 184 -18.58 10.29 -10.26
N VAL A 185 -17.35 10.53 -10.71
CA VAL A 185 -16.13 10.02 -10.06
C VAL A 185 -16.06 10.46 -8.61
N ALA A 186 -16.27 11.75 -8.34
CA ALA A 186 -16.21 12.32 -6.99
C ALA A 186 -17.25 11.72 -6.02
N LEU A 187 -18.36 11.22 -6.52
CA LEU A 187 -19.39 10.55 -5.72
C LEU A 187 -19.12 9.04 -5.59
N MET A 188 -18.74 8.39 -6.69
CA MET A 188 -18.60 6.93 -6.74
C MET A 188 -17.33 6.45 -6.02
N LEU A 189 -16.22 7.18 -6.10
CA LEU A 189 -14.96 6.76 -5.52
C LEU A 189 -15.03 6.64 -3.97
N PRO A 190 -15.51 7.66 -3.22
CA PRO A 190 -15.68 7.52 -1.78
C PRO A 190 -16.71 6.43 -1.40
N LEU A 191 -17.75 6.25 -2.21
CA LEU A 191 -18.75 5.21 -1.98
C LEU A 191 -18.15 3.81 -2.15
N ALA A 192 -17.39 3.58 -3.21
CA ALA A 192 -16.72 2.30 -3.47
C ALA A 192 -15.67 1.98 -2.39
N ILE A 193 -14.86 2.96 -1.98
CA ILE A 193 -13.91 2.82 -0.90
C ILE A 193 -14.65 2.55 0.43
N GLY A 194 -15.71 3.28 0.75
CA GLY A 194 -16.51 3.06 1.95
C GLY A 194 -17.16 1.67 1.98
N LEU A 195 -17.62 1.17 0.83
CA LEU A 195 -18.16 -0.18 0.71
C LEU A 195 -17.06 -1.24 0.90
N SER A 196 -15.85 -1.00 0.36
CA SER A 196 -14.73 -1.92 0.56
C SER A 196 -14.32 -2.02 2.04
N PHE A 197 -14.39 -0.94 2.80
CA PHE A 197 -14.22 -0.98 4.26
C PHE A 197 -15.28 -1.82 4.96
N PHE A 198 -16.52 -1.70 4.55
CA PHE A 198 -17.59 -2.54 5.11
C PHE A 198 -17.36 -4.02 4.81
N ILE A 199 -16.92 -4.34 3.60
CA ILE A 199 -16.65 -5.70 3.15
C ILE A 199 -15.38 -6.26 3.84
N SER A 200 -14.36 -5.43 4.13
CA SER A 200 -13.13 -5.86 4.78
C SER A 200 -13.34 -6.46 6.17
N GLY A 201 -14.44 -6.11 6.83
CA GLY A 201 -14.85 -6.74 8.09
C GLY A 201 -15.29 -8.22 7.95
N TYR A 202 -15.59 -8.68 6.73
CA TYR A 202 -16.03 -10.06 6.46
C TYR A 202 -15.02 -10.85 5.62
N PHE A 203 -14.22 -10.17 4.82
CA PHE A 203 -13.22 -10.78 3.92
C PHE A 203 -11.90 -10.03 4.07
N PRO A 204 -10.77 -10.76 4.24
CA PRO A 204 -9.47 -10.12 4.31
C PRO A 204 -9.17 -9.39 3.01
N MET A 205 -9.14 -8.06 3.05
CA MET A 205 -8.77 -7.21 1.94
C MET A 205 -7.40 -6.60 2.19
N THR A 206 -6.61 -6.48 1.16
CA THR A 206 -5.31 -5.81 1.21
C THR A 206 -5.46 -4.35 0.76
N GLN A 207 -4.54 -3.49 1.15
CA GLN A 207 -4.51 -2.10 0.69
C GLN A 207 -4.39 -1.95 -0.84
N TYR A 208 -3.86 -2.95 -1.55
CA TYR A 208 -3.86 -2.98 -3.01
C TYR A 208 -5.28 -2.90 -3.61
N SER A 209 -6.30 -3.35 -2.86
CA SER A 209 -7.71 -3.23 -3.27
C SER A 209 -8.14 -1.78 -3.44
N THR A 210 -7.72 -0.90 -2.54
CA THR A 210 -8.04 0.55 -2.61
C THR A 210 -7.41 1.19 -3.86
N SER A 211 -6.17 0.83 -4.18
CA SER A 211 -5.50 1.30 -5.39
C SER A 211 -6.21 0.83 -6.65
N MET A 212 -6.69 -0.42 -6.68
CA MET A 212 -7.47 -0.96 -7.79
C MET A 212 -8.82 -0.25 -7.94
N ILE A 213 -9.54 -0.01 -6.83
CA ILE A 213 -10.79 0.76 -6.83
C ILE A 213 -10.56 2.14 -7.45
N SER A 214 -9.52 2.86 -7.02
CA SER A 214 -9.23 4.21 -7.52
C SER A 214 -8.88 4.18 -9.01
N LEU A 215 -7.90 3.39 -9.43
CA LEU A 215 -7.41 3.39 -10.81
C LEU A 215 -8.49 2.92 -11.80
N ILE A 216 -9.09 1.77 -11.54
CA ILE A 216 -10.12 1.19 -12.42
C ILE A 216 -11.41 2.01 -12.32
N GLY A 217 -11.81 2.37 -11.10
CA GLY A 217 -13.04 3.12 -10.85
C GLY A 217 -13.05 4.48 -11.54
N ILE A 218 -11.95 5.25 -11.48
CA ILE A 218 -11.83 6.53 -12.19
C ILE A 218 -11.93 6.32 -13.70
N ALA A 219 -11.14 5.40 -14.27
CA ALA A 219 -11.11 5.15 -15.71
C ALA A 219 -12.49 4.73 -16.23
N VAL A 220 -13.08 3.72 -15.62
CA VAL A 220 -14.39 3.16 -16.04
C VAL A 220 -15.51 4.18 -15.85
N SER A 221 -15.50 4.96 -14.76
CA SER A 221 -16.54 5.98 -14.51
C SER A 221 -16.49 7.09 -15.56
N ILE A 222 -15.29 7.51 -15.97
CA ILE A 222 -15.13 8.54 -17.02
C ILE A 222 -15.61 7.98 -18.36
N ASP A 223 -15.14 6.80 -18.77
CA ASP A 223 -15.45 6.20 -20.06
C ASP A 223 -16.95 5.92 -20.21
N TYR A 224 -17.58 5.35 -19.19
CA TYR A 224 -19.00 5.07 -19.22
C TYR A 224 -19.85 6.33 -19.20
N SER A 225 -19.44 7.33 -18.43
CA SER A 225 -20.11 8.64 -18.42
C SER A 225 -20.00 9.33 -19.78
N LEU A 226 -18.84 9.26 -20.42
CA LEU A 226 -18.62 9.81 -21.74
C LEU A 226 -19.59 9.17 -22.77
N PHE A 227 -19.70 7.85 -22.73
CA PHE A 227 -20.58 7.10 -23.63
C PHE A 227 -22.06 7.46 -23.42
N MET A 228 -22.50 7.57 -22.16
CA MET A 228 -23.87 7.96 -21.83
C MET A 228 -24.19 9.39 -22.25
N ILE A 229 -23.31 10.34 -21.91
CA ILE A 229 -23.51 11.75 -22.24
C ILE A 229 -23.51 11.97 -23.76
N SER A 230 -22.64 11.29 -24.49
CA SER A 230 -22.64 11.36 -25.97
C SER A 230 -23.95 10.87 -26.54
N ARG A 231 -24.49 9.75 -26.05
CA ARG A 231 -25.77 9.21 -26.50
C ARG A 231 -26.94 10.11 -26.15
N PHE A 232 -26.94 10.68 -24.94
CA PHE A 232 -27.96 11.65 -24.53
C PHE A 232 -27.98 12.87 -25.45
N ARG A 233 -26.81 13.44 -25.75
CA ARG A 233 -26.69 14.62 -26.64
C ARG A 233 -27.16 14.31 -28.08
N GLU A 234 -26.84 13.15 -28.60
CA GLU A 234 -27.30 12.71 -29.91
C GLU A 234 -28.83 12.71 -30.02
N GLU A 235 -29.53 12.24 -28.97
CA GLU A 235 -31.00 12.25 -28.91
C GLU A 235 -31.57 13.69 -28.80
N ILE A 236 -30.96 14.53 -27.97
CA ILE A 236 -31.36 15.94 -27.86
C ILE A 236 -31.17 16.67 -29.20
N ASP A 237 -30.03 16.48 -29.85
CA ASP A 237 -29.71 17.12 -31.15
C ASP A 237 -30.67 16.63 -32.27
N SER A 238 -31.21 15.44 -32.14
CA SER A 238 -32.25 14.90 -33.04
C SER A 238 -33.66 15.44 -32.77
N GLY A 239 -33.83 16.25 -31.73
CA GLY A 239 -35.11 16.89 -31.35
C GLY A 239 -35.95 16.12 -30.35
N ALA A 240 -35.41 15.11 -29.70
CA ALA A 240 -36.10 14.39 -28.62
C ALA A 240 -36.33 15.26 -27.40
N SER A 241 -37.41 15.03 -26.65
CA SER A 241 -37.57 15.64 -25.33
C SER A 241 -36.50 15.12 -24.37
N THR A 242 -36.20 15.88 -23.30
CA THR A 242 -35.23 15.45 -22.28
C THR A 242 -35.58 14.10 -21.68
N GLU A 243 -36.88 13.85 -21.43
CA GLU A 243 -37.38 12.58 -20.88
C GLU A 243 -37.16 11.42 -21.85
N ASP A 244 -37.48 11.60 -23.12
CA ASP A 244 -37.29 10.59 -24.17
C ASP A 244 -35.81 10.33 -24.42
N ALA A 245 -34.98 11.37 -24.43
CA ALA A 245 -33.51 11.25 -24.57
C ALA A 245 -32.91 10.43 -23.43
N ILE A 246 -33.32 10.66 -22.19
CA ILE A 246 -32.88 9.87 -21.02
C ILE A 246 -33.37 8.42 -21.16
N ALA A 247 -34.60 8.19 -21.51
CA ALA A 247 -35.16 6.85 -21.69
C ALA A 247 -34.42 6.07 -22.77
N THR A 248 -34.15 6.71 -23.90
CA THR A 248 -33.39 6.09 -25.02
C THR A 248 -31.93 5.85 -24.65
N MET A 249 -31.27 6.81 -24.02
CA MET A 249 -29.91 6.66 -23.49
C MET A 249 -29.80 5.47 -22.55
N MET A 250 -30.71 5.36 -21.58
CA MET A 250 -30.71 4.25 -20.60
C MET A 250 -31.02 2.90 -21.25
N SER A 251 -31.92 2.86 -22.21
CA SER A 251 -32.29 1.61 -22.90
C SER A 251 -31.24 1.14 -23.91
N THR A 252 -30.36 2.00 -24.37
CA THR A 252 -29.29 1.70 -25.34
C THR A 252 -27.90 1.68 -24.67
N ALA A 253 -27.32 2.84 -24.42
CA ALA A 253 -26.00 3.00 -23.80
C ALA A 253 -25.96 2.39 -22.40
N GLY A 254 -26.98 2.66 -21.57
CA GLY A 254 -27.06 2.13 -20.21
C GLY A 254 -27.07 0.60 -20.17
N ARG A 255 -27.81 -0.05 -21.09
CA ARG A 255 -27.80 -1.53 -21.21
C ARG A 255 -26.45 -2.05 -21.68
N ALA A 256 -25.81 -1.39 -22.65
CA ALA A 256 -24.48 -1.78 -23.12
C ALA A 256 -23.44 -1.71 -21.98
N ILE A 257 -23.47 -0.64 -21.18
CA ILE A 257 -22.60 -0.47 -20.01
C ILE A 257 -22.87 -1.56 -18.97
N LEU A 258 -24.13 -1.87 -18.69
CA LEU A 258 -24.50 -2.93 -17.73
C LEU A 258 -23.96 -4.30 -18.15
N TYR A 259 -24.09 -4.66 -19.43
CA TYR A 259 -23.52 -5.93 -19.93
C TYR A 259 -22.00 -5.92 -19.97
N SER A 260 -21.37 -4.79 -20.34
CA SER A 260 -19.92 -4.63 -20.31
C SER A 260 -19.39 -4.76 -18.88
N GLY A 261 -20.00 -4.04 -17.92
CA GLY A 261 -19.65 -4.14 -16.51
C GLY A 261 -19.81 -5.53 -15.94
N ALA A 262 -20.94 -6.21 -16.27
CA ALA A 262 -21.16 -7.60 -15.86
C ALA A 262 -20.09 -8.54 -16.44
N THR A 263 -19.65 -8.33 -17.68
CA THR A 263 -18.59 -9.15 -18.29
C THR A 263 -17.24 -8.91 -17.58
N VAL A 264 -16.90 -7.66 -17.28
CA VAL A 264 -15.70 -7.32 -16.50
C VAL A 264 -15.78 -7.94 -15.10
N ALA A 265 -16.91 -7.82 -14.42
CA ALA A 265 -17.14 -8.42 -13.10
C ALA A 265 -16.94 -9.94 -13.11
N VAL A 266 -17.51 -10.66 -14.10
CA VAL A 266 -17.28 -12.11 -14.27
C VAL A 266 -15.80 -12.42 -14.52
N GLY A 267 -15.12 -11.60 -15.33
CA GLY A 267 -13.67 -11.72 -15.54
C GLY A 267 -12.89 -11.58 -14.25
N LEU A 268 -13.22 -10.58 -13.44
CA LEU A 268 -12.57 -10.32 -12.13
C LEU A 268 -12.90 -11.42 -11.11
N CYS A 269 -14.08 -12.04 -11.17
CA CYS A 269 -14.39 -13.20 -10.34
C CYS A 269 -13.41 -14.36 -10.55
N SER A 270 -12.74 -14.45 -11.72
CA SER A 270 -11.70 -15.46 -11.93
C SER A 270 -10.52 -15.33 -10.97
N LEU A 271 -10.26 -14.13 -10.42
CA LEU A 271 -9.20 -13.90 -9.43
C LEU A 271 -9.48 -14.62 -8.11
N PHE A 272 -10.73 -14.91 -7.78
CA PHE A 272 -11.08 -15.72 -6.59
C PHE A 272 -10.62 -17.18 -6.69
N TYR A 273 -10.28 -17.64 -7.89
CA TYR A 273 -9.71 -18.98 -8.07
C TYR A 273 -8.29 -19.10 -7.48
N PHE A 274 -7.58 -17.98 -7.36
CA PHE A 274 -6.22 -17.94 -6.82
C PHE A 274 -6.24 -17.78 -5.30
N THR A 275 -6.71 -18.79 -4.57
CA THR A 275 -6.97 -18.73 -3.12
C THR A 275 -5.72 -18.53 -2.23
N GLN A 276 -4.53 -18.63 -2.78
CA GLN A 276 -3.24 -18.59 -2.04
C GLN A 276 -2.41 -17.34 -2.34
N THR A 277 -3.02 -16.29 -2.86
CA THR A 277 -2.34 -15.05 -3.24
C THR A 277 -3.18 -13.84 -2.85
N HIS A 278 -2.67 -12.63 -3.07
CA HIS A 278 -3.43 -11.38 -2.88
C HIS A 278 -4.47 -11.13 -4.00
N MET A 279 -4.51 -11.99 -5.01
CA MET A 279 -5.39 -11.86 -6.18
C MET A 279 -6.89 -11.76 -5.82
N PRO A 280 -7.45 -12.56 -4.87
CA PRO A 280 -8.85 -12.42 -4.47
C PRO A 280 -9.17 -11.03 -3.91
N SER A 281 -8.28 -10.46 -3.12
CA SER A 281 -8.45 -9.13 -2.56
C SER A 281 -8.45 -8.04 -3.64
N MET A 282 -7.51 -8.12 -4.59
CA MET A 282 -7.48 -7.23 -5.75
C MET A 282 -8.73 -7.38 -6.62
N GLY A 283 -9.19 -8.63 -6.82
CA GLY A 283 -10.42 -8.93 -7.54
C GLY A 283 -11.65 -8.31 -6.89
N MET A 284 -11.74 -8.37 -5.57
CA MET A 284 -12.82 -7.75 -4.80
C MET A 284 -12.81 -6.22 -4.91
N GLY A 285 -11.62 -5.60 -4.87
CA GLY A 285 -11.48 -4.16 -5.03
C GLY A 285 -11.83 -3.67 -6.43
N ALA A 286 -11.56 -4.48 -7.46
CA ALA A 286 -11.84 -4.14 -8.85
C ALA A 286 -13.30 -4.46 -9.29
N PHE A 287 -14.01 -5.33 -8.53
CA PHE A 287 -15.40 -5.73 -8.75
C PHE A 287 -16.38 -4.64 -8.32
#